data_8ca9e16e65f47a3b3813f698b165733f
#
_entry.id   8ca9e16e65f47a3b3813f698b165733f
#
_cell.length_a   1.000
_cell.length_b   1.000
_cell.length_c   1.000
_cell.angle_alpha   90.00
_cell.angle_beta   90.00
_cell.angle_gamma   90.00
#
_symmetry.space_group_name_H-M   'P 1'
#
loop_
_entity.id
_entity.type
_entity.pdbx_description
1 polymer ?
#
loop_
_entity_poly.entity_id
_entity_poly.type
_entity_poly.pdbx_seq_one_letter_code
_entity_poly.pdbx_strand_id
1 'polypeptide(L)'
;AALTALALVMVLPSELLWSDLGRGAISGVGYAVGMVTYLGGLLRSSSTVISPTVATLTVVIPFGVAVIGGEQASTLAVTGVGVAIIGLVLITVSGRAAVGIRKGLIWGATSGLGYGIGLAVLIDTSTSSGSWPAVTQRVVACILTVALATGRRSPVMPPRGARWPPLFSGMFGGLASTLY
;
A
#
# COMPACT_ATOMS: atom_id res chain seq x y z
N ALA A 1 -6.53 9.27 7.63
CA ALA A 1 -5.99 7.91 7.81
C ALA A 1 -5.14 7.77 9.08
N ALA A 2 -4.05 8.55 9.27
CA ALA A 2 -3.24 8.45 10.50
C ALA A 2 -4.01 8.83 11.76
N LEU A 3 -4.80 9.91 11.72
CA LEU A 3 -5.62 10.36 12.85
C LEU A 3 -6.73 9.37 13.21
N THR A 4 -7.35 8.71 12.23
CA THR A 4 -8.37 7.69 12.47
C THR A 4 -7.79 6.44 13.10
N ALA A 5 -6.61 6.01 12.64
CA ALA A 5 -5.89 4.88 13.24
C ALA A 5 -5.45 5.20 14.69
N LEU A 6 -4.97 6.41 14.96
CA LEU A 6 -4.59 6.86 16.31
C LEU A 6 -5.81 6.90 17.25
N ALA A 7 -6.96 7.37 16.78
CA ALA A 7 -8.19 7.39 17.57
C ALA A 7 -8.65 5.98 17.96
N LEU A 8 -8.50 4.99 17.06
CA LEU A 8 -8.87 3.60 17.36
C LEU A 8 -7.95 2.93 18.39
N VAL A 9 -6.66 3.24 18.34
CA VAL A 9 -5.70 2.74 19.36
C VAL A 9 -6.04 3.25 20.75
N MET A 10 -6.61 4.46 20.87
CA MET A 10 -7.04 4.99 22.17
C MET A 10 -8.32 4.33 22.73
N VAL A 11 -9.07 3.65 21.87
CA VAL A 11 -10.36 3.01 22.26
C VAL A 11 -10.20 1.51 22.49
N LEU A 12 -9.26 0.86 21.81
CA LEU A 12 -9.05 -0.58 21.90
C LEU A 12 -7.84 -0.89 22.82
N PRO A 13 -7.98 -1.82 23.78
CA PRO A 13 -6.85 -2.25 24.59
C PRO A 13 -5.80 -2.91 23.70
N SER A 14 -4.60 -2.36 23.67
CA SER A 14 -3.50 -2.82 22.84
C SER A 14 -2.16 -2.59 23.54
N GLU A 15 -1.27 -3.56 23.43
CA GLU A 15 0.06 -3.49 24.01
C GLU A 15 1.06 -2.88 23.05
N LEU A 16 1.92 -2.01 23.57
CA LEU A 16 2.92 -1.31 22.80
C LEU A 16 4.19 -2.16 22.72
N LEU A 17 4.31 -3.00 21.68
CA LEU A 17 5.46 -3.85 21.44
C LEU A 17 6.46 -3.18 20.50
N TRP A 18 7.68 -2.96 20.98
CA TRP A 18 8.75 -2.29 20.18
C TRP A 18 9.11 -3.03 18.88
N SER A 19 9.07 -4.37 18.91
CA SER A 19 9.28 -5.19 17.70
C SER A 19 8.27 -4.87 16.61
N ASP A 20 7.00 -4.72 16.97
CA ASP A 20 5.91 -4.52 16.03
C ASP A 20 5.84 -3.06 15.56
N LEU A 21 6.26 -2.11 16.40
CA LEU A 21 6.50 -0.74 15.96
C LEU A 21 7.63 -0.68 14.92
N GLY A 22 8.71 -1.45 15.12
CA GLY A 22 9.80 -1.57 14.14
C GLY A 22 9.31 -2.13 12.80
N ARG A 23 8.50 -3.19 12.82
CA ARG A 23 7.86 -3.74 11.62
C ARG A 23 6.93 -2.73 10.96
N GLY A 24 6.12 -2.02 11.74
CA GLY A 24 5.28 -0.93 11.25
C GLY A 24 6.10 0.18 10.56
N ALA A 25 7.25 0.54 11.12
CA ALA A 25 8.14 1.54 10.53
C ALA A 25 8.73 1.08 9.19
N ILE A 26 9.25 -0.16 9.12
CA ILE A 26 9.75 -0.76 7.87
C ILE A 26 8.64 -0.83 6.82
N SER A 27 7.46 -1.29 7.21
CA SER A 27 6.27 -1.29 6.36
C SER A 27 5.92 0.12 5.85
N GLY A 28 6.05 1.13 6.72
CA GLY A 28 5.83 2.55 6.37
C GLY A 28 6.77 3.07 5.28
N VAL A 29 8.03 2.63 5.29
CA VAL A 29 8.98 2.92 4.21
C VAL A 29 8.52 2.30 2.90
N GLY A 30 8.15 1.02 2.91
CA GLY A 30 7.61 0.32 1.74
C GLY A 30 6.37 1.02 1.19
N TYR A 31 5.46 1.42 2.08
CA TYR A 31 4.25 2.15 1.71
C TYR A 31 4.54 3.53 1.09
N ALA A 32 5.50 4.28 1.64
CA ALA A 32 5.92 5.56 1.09
C ALA A 32 6.52 5.40 -0.32
N VAL A 33 7.41 4.42 -0.52
CA VAL A 33 7.98 4.09 -1.84
C VAL A 33 6.89 3.71 -2.81
N GLY A 34 5.96 2.81 -2.40
CA GLY A 34 4.82 2.40 -3.19
C GLY A 34 3.97 3.58 -3.64
N MET A 35 3.63 4.48 -2.73
CA MET A 35 2.80 5.66 -3.01
C MET A 35 3.48 6.66 -3.95
N VAL A 36 4.75 6.99 -3.69
CA VAL A 36 5.50 7.95 -4.52
C VAL A 36 5.70 7.42 -5.94
N THR A 37 6.01 6.14 -6.08
CA THR A 37 6.17 5.50 -7.38
C THR A 37 4.83 5.33 -8.10
N TYR A 38 3.75 5.03 -7.40
CA TYR A 38 2.41 4.96 -7.96
C TYR A 38 1.99 6.30 -8.56
N LEU A 39 2.03 7.36 -7.77
CA LEU A 39 1.66 8.71 -8.22
C LEU A 39 2.61 9.20 -9.33
N GLY A 40 3.91 8.95 -9.19
CA GLY A 40 4.89 9.28 -10.22
C GLY A 40 4.65 8.54 -11.53
N GLY A 41 4.19 7.31 -11.46
CA GLY A 41 3.81 6.49 -12.60
C GLY A 41 2.55 7.01 -13.29
N LEU A 42 1.50 7.34 -12.53
CA LEU A 42 0.25 7.89 -13.07
C LEU A 42 0.47 9.20 -13.87
N LEU A 43 1.45 10.01 -13.45
CA LEU A 43 1.80 11.23 -14.16
C LEU A 43 2.59 11.00 -15.47
N ARG A 44 3.18 9.81 -15.65
CA ARG A 44 4.12 9.53 -16.76
C ARG A 44 3.69 8.37 -17.65
N SER A 45 2.63 7.66 -17.29
CA SER A 45 2.18 6.46 -18.00
C SER A 45 0.68 6.25 -17.81
N SER A 46 0.12 5.24 -18.50
CA SER A 46 -1.31 4.93 -18.45
C SER A 46 -1.71 4.29 -17.11
N SER A 47 -2.73 4.85 -16.47
CA SER A 47 -3.37 4.28 -15.28
C SER A 47 -3.94 2.89 -15.52
N THR A 48 -4.35 2.58 -16.74
CA THR A 48 -4.92 1.28 -17.14
C THR A 48 -3.96 0.11 -16.91
N VAL A 49 -2.64 0.36 -16.95
CA VAL A 49 -1.62 -0.68 -16.72
C VAL A 49 -1.09 -0.62 -15.29
N ILE A 50 -0.85 0.58 -14.77
CA ILE A 50 -0.23 0.77 -13.45
C ILE A 50 -1.11 0.20 -12.35
N SER A 51 -2.39 0.60 -12.30
CA SER A 51 -3.27 0.25 -11.18
C SER A 51 -3.49 -1.26 -11.04
N PRO A 52 -3.79 -2.03 -12.11
CA PRO A 52 -3.90 -3.48 -12.00
C PRO A 52 -2.58 -4.15 -11.61
N THR A 53 -1.44 -3.66 -12.12
CA THR A 53 -0.12 -4.19 -11.76
C THR A 53 0.16 -4.02 -10.27
N VAL A 54 -0.10 -2.82 -9.74
CA VAL A 54 0.04 -2.53 -8.30
C VAL A 54 -0.88 -3.42 -7.48
N ALA A 55 -2.17 -3.48 -7.82
CA ALA A 55 -3.16 -4.27 -7.09
C ALA A 55 -2.77 -5.75 -7.04
N THR A 56 -2.37 -6.33 -8.17
CA THR A 56 -1.95 -7.74 -8.23
C THR A 56 -0.71 -7.99 -7.36
N LEU A 57 0.34 -7.18 -7.48
CA LEU A 57 1.57 -7.39 -6.70
C LEU A 57 1.38 -7.15 -5.21
N THR A 58 0.52 -6.22 -4.83
CA THR A 58 0.16 -5.95 -3.43
C THR A 58 -0.48 -7.17 -2.76
N VAL A 59 -1.15 -8.03 -3.52
CA VAL A 59 -1.76 -9.27 -3.01
C VAL A 59 -0.80 -10.46 -3.15
N VAL A 60 -0.15 -10.60 -4.31
CA VAL A 60 0.71 -11.76 -4.62
C VAL A 60 1.93 -11.83 -3.72
N ILE A 61 2.54 -10.69 -3.37
CA ILE A 61 3.77 -10.68 -2.57
C ILE A 61 3.52 -11.15 -1.14
N PRO A 62 2.60 -10.58 -0.35
CA PRO A 62 2.34 -11.06 1.00
C PRO A 62 1.83 -12.51 1.01
N PHE A 63 1.00 -12.88 0.03
CA PHE A 63 0.57 -14.27 -0.15
C PHE A 63 1.76 -15.21 -0.36
N GLY A 64 2.69 -14.86 -1.24
CA GLY A 64 3.90 -15.65 -1.49
C GLY A 64 4.78 -15.77 -0.25
N VAL A 65 4.95 -14.69 0.50
CA VAL A 65 5.70 -14.67 1.77
C VAL A 65 5.06 -15.60 2.80
N ALA A 66 3.73 -15.55 2.97
CA ALA A 66 2.99 -16.41 3.88
C ALA A 66 3.14 -17.90 3.53
N VAL A 67 3.00 -18.25 2.24
CA VAL A 67 3.17 -19.64 1.75
C VAL A 67 4.60 -20.11 1.94
N ILE A 68 5.61 -19.31 1.63
CA ILE A 68 7.03 -19.65 1.86
C ILE A 68 7.32 -19.79 3.36
N GLY A 69 6.65 -19.00 4.20
CA GLY A 69 6.71 -19.10 5.65
C GLY A 69 6.04 -20.35 6.23
N GLY A 70 5.42 -21.18 5.40
CA GLY A 70 4.78 -22.45 5.80
C GLY A 70 3.30 -22.34 6.13
N GLU A 71 2.67 -21.19 5.88
CA GLU A 71 1.23 -21.07 6.04
C GLU A 71 0.48 -21.89 4.96
N GLN A 72 -0.53 -22.62 5.41
CA GLN A 72 -1.37 -23.39 4.49
C GLN A 72 -2.36 -22.47 3.79
N ALA A 73 -2.11 -22.23 2.51
CA ALA A 73 -3.00 -21.43 1.69
C ALA A 73 -4.31 -22.19 1.41
N SER A 74 -5.44 -21.55 1.66
CA SER A 74 -6.74 -22.14 1.29
C SER A 74 -6.88 -22.19 -0.23
N THR A 75 -7.63 -23.18 -0.75
CA THR A 75 -7.91 -23.31 -2.18
C THR A 75 -8.52 -22.03 -2.77
N LEU A 76 -9.34 -21.34 -1.98
CA LEU A 76 -9.95 -20.07 -2.38
C LEU A 76 -8.89 -18.96 -2.55
N ALA A 77 -7.91 -18.88 -1.65
CA ALA A 77 -6.83 -17.90 -1.75
C ALA A 77 -5.94 -18.17 -2.98
N VAL A 78 -5.58 -19.42 -3.22
CA VAL A 78 -4.79 -19.82 -4.40
C VAL A 78 -5.51 -19.49 -5.70
N THR A 79 -6.79 -19.84 -5.78
CA THR A 79 -7.61 -19.53 -6.97
C THR A 79 -7.77 -18.02 -7.17
N GLY A 80 -7.99 -17.24 -6.09
CA GLY A 80 -8.08 -15.78 -6.14
C GLY A 80 -6.82 -15.13 -6.68
N VAL A 81 -5.65 -15.55 -6.20
CA VAL A 81 -4.35 -15.08 -6.70
C VAL A 81 -4.16 -15.47 -8.17
N GLY A 82 -4.52 -16.69 -8.55
CA GLY A 82 -4.47 -17.14 -9.95
C GLY A 82 -5.33 -16.27 -10.88
N VAL A 83 -6.57 -16.00 -10.48
CA VAL A 83 -7.47 -15.10 -11.23
C VAL A 83 -6.91 -13.68 -11.33
N ALA A 84 -6.32 -13.16 -10.27
CA ALA A 84 -5.68 -11.82 -10.29
C ALA A 84 -4.51 -11.75 -11.28
N ILE A 85 -3.66 -12.78 -11.32
CA ILE A 85 -2.55 -12.86 -12.28
C ILE A 85 -3.07 -12.96 -13.72
N ILE A 86 -4.07 -13.81 -13.97
CA ILE A 86 -4.70 -13.94 -15.30
C ILE A 86 -5.29 -12.59 -15.72
N GLY A 87 -6.01 -11.92 -14.83
CA GLY A 87 -6.57 -10.60 -15.07
C GLY A 87 -5.50 -9.56 -15.46
N LEU A 88 -4.37 -9.55 -14.76
CA LEU A 88 -3.23 -8.68 -15.07
C LEU A 88 -2.66 -8.99 -16.47
N VAL A 89 -2.49 -10.28 -16.80
CA VAL A 89 -2.00 -10.70 -18.13
C VAL A 89 -2.96 -10.24 -19.23
N LEU A 90 -4.26 -10.47 -19.06
CA LEU A 90 -5.27 -10.06 -20.02
C LEU A 90 -5.27 -8.56 -20.28
N ILE A 91 -5.22 -7.74 -19.22
CA ILE A 91 -5.14 -6.29 -19.34
C ILE A 91 -3.86 -5.87 -20.05
N THR A 92 -2.73 -6.51 -19.74
CA THR A 92 -1.45 -6.20 -20.35
C THR A 92 -1.41 -6.57 -21.83
N VAL A 93 -2.00 -7.69 -22.21
CA VAL A 93 -2.08 -8.14 -23.61
C VAL A 93 -3.07 -7.28 -24.42
N SER A 94 -4.23 -6.97 -23.84
CA SER A 94 -5.25 -6.12 -24.49
C SER A 94 -4.77 -4.66 -24.62
N GLY A 95 -3.96 -4.19 -23.69
CA GLY A 95 -3.39 -2.84 -23.69
C GLY A 95 -2.20 -2.63 -24.63
N ARG A 96 -1.83 -3.60 -25.47
CA ARG A 96 -0.69 -3.50 -26.42
C ARG A 96 -0.74 -2.28 -27.33
N ALA A 97 -1.89 -1.70 -27.54
CA ALA A 97 -2.07 -0.45 -28.30
C ALA A 97 -1.74 0.82 -27.45
N ALA A 98 -1.57 0.71 -26.13
CA ALA A 98 -1.30 1.87 -25.26
C ALA A 98 0.18 2.25 -25.31
N VAL A 99 0.44 3.48 -25.77
CA VAL A 99 1.77 4.09 -25.74
C VAL A 99 2.32 4.06 -24.30
N GLY A 100 3.48 3.42 -24.10
CA GLY A 100 4.16 3.43 -22.80
C GLY A 100 3.87 2.26 -21.84
N ILE A 101 3.30 1.15 -22.31
CA ILE A 101 3.06 -0.08 -21.48
C ILE A 101 4.27 -0.48 -20.66
N ARG A 102 5.46 -0.56 -21.26
CA ARG A 102 6.69 -0.95 -20.55
C ARG A 102 6.99 -0.01 -19.39
N LYS A 103 6.80 1.29 -19.58
CA LYS A 103 6.96 2.28 -18.49
C LYS A 103 5.89 2.08 -17.41
N GLY A 104 4.64 1.86 -17.80
CA GLY A 104 3.56 1.56 -16.88
C GLY A 104 3.80 0.33 -16.03
N LEU A 105 4.30 -0.76 -16.63
CA LEU A 105 4.68 -1.99 -15.91
C LEU A 105 5.82 -1.76 -14.92
N ILE A 106 6.87 -1.02 -15.31
CA ILE A 106 7.99 -0.71 -14.42
C ILE A 106 7.52 0.11 -13.22
N TRP A 107 6.77 1.19 -13.45
CA TRP A 107 6.21 2.00 -12.36
C TRP A 107 5.25 1.20 -11.49
N GLY A 108 4.38 0.41 -12.10
CA GLY A 108 3.43 -0.46 -11.40
C GLY A 108 4.13 -1.54 -10.58
N ALA A 109 5.16 -2.18 -11.14
CA ALA A 109 5.94 -3.20 -10.46
C ALA A 109 6.70 -2.60 -9.26
N THR A 110 7.38 -1.47 -9.44
CA THR A 110 8.10 -0.81 -8.34
C THR A 110 7.16 -0.40 -7.22
N SER A 111 5.99 0.14 -7.58
CA SER A 111 4.97 0.52 -6.61
C SER A 111 4.37 -0.71 -5.91
N GLY A 112 4.00 -1.74 -6.67
CA GLY A 112 3.43 -2.97 -6.14
C GLY A 112 4.40 -3.73 -5.22
N LEU A 113 5.71 -3.73 -5.55
CA LEU A 113 6.75 -4.24 -4.66
C LEU A 113 6.81 -3.45 -3.35
N GLY A 114 6.79 -2.13 -3.41
CA GLY A 114 6.79 -1.29 -2.22
C GLY A 114 5.60 -1.59 -1.29
N TYR A 115 4.40 -1.60 -1.83
CA TYR A 115 3.19 -1.93 -1.06
C TYR A 115 3.15 -3.39 -0.60
N GLY A 116 3.50 -4.33 -1.48
CA GLY A 116 3.46 -5.75 -1.18
C GLY A 116 4.44 -6.17 -0.10
N ILE A 117 5.70 -5.70 -0.17
CA ILE A 117 6.70 -5.93 0.88
C ILE A 117 6.26 -5.24 2.18
N GLY A 118 5.76 -3.99 2.09
CA GLY A 118 5.23 -3.29 3.25
C GLY A 118 4.12 -4.07 3.96
N LEU A 119 3.18 -4.66 3.22
CA LEU A 119 2.14 -5.52 3.79
C LEU A 119 2.69 -6.84 4.33
N ALA A 120 3.61 -7.49 3.61
CA ALA A 120 4.22 -8.74 4.05
C ALA A 120 4.90 -8.61 5.43
N VAL A 121 5.57 -7.49 5.69
CA VAL A 121 6.21 -7.21 6.99
C VAL A 121 5.19 -7.09 8.14
N LEU A 122 3.94 -6.73 7.84
CA LEU A 122 2.89 -6.62 8.86
C LEU A 122 2.23 -7.97 9.21
N ILE A 123 2.39 -9.01 8.38
CA ILE A 123 1.78 -10.33 8.64
C ILE A 123 2.26 -10.91 9.98
N ASP A 124 3.53 -10.74 10.29
CA ASP A 124 4.16 -11.28 11.51
C ASP A 124 3.94 -10.43 12.76
N THR A 125 3.09 -9.40 12.73
CA THR A 125 2.82 -8.59 13.92
C THR A 125 1.89 -9.31 14.88
N SER A 126 2.14 -9.15 16.19
CA SER A 126 1.34 -9.77 17.21
C SER A 126 -0.08 -9.21 17.26
N THR A 127 -1.05 -10.07 17.49
CA THR A 127 -2.45 -9.66 17.69
C THR A 127 -2.63 -8.78 18.93
N SER A 128 -1.75 -8.92 19.95
CA SER A 128 -1.77 -8.09 21.16
C SER A 128 -1.38 -6.63 20.89
N SER A 129 -0.59 -6.37 19.84
CA SER A 129 -0.24 -5.00 19.42
C SER A 129 -1.41 -4.23 18.78
N GLY A 130 -2.49 -4.92 18.43
CA GLY A 130 -3.67 -4.30 17.83
C GLY A 130 -3.32 -3.43 16.61
N SER A 131 -3.74 -2.18 16.63
CA SER A 131 -3.54 -1.25 15.49
C SER A 131 -2.21 -0.46 15.55
N TRP A 132 -1.34 -0.65 16.55
CA TRP A 132 -0.08 0.10 16.66
C TRP A 132 0.86 -0.01 15.46
N PRO A 133 1.09 -1.22 14.87
CA PRO A 133 1.92 -1.34 13.67
C PRO A 133 1.36 -0.55 12.49
N ALA A 134 0.04 -0.55 12.30
CA ALA A 134 -0.62 0.20 11.24
C ALA A 134 -0.56 1.72 11.45
N VAL A 135 -0.63 2.20 12.69
CA VAL A 135 -0.41 3.61 13.03
C VAL A 135 1.01 4.02 12.69
N THR A 136 1.99 3.26 13.14
CA THR A 136 3.41 3.52 12.89
C THR A 136 3.72 3.53 11.41
N GLN A 137 3.21 2.54 10.65
CA GLN A 137 3.29 2.51 9.18
C GLN A 137 2.85 3.83 8.55
N ARG A 138 1.69 4.35 8.96
CA ARG A 138 1.11 5.56 8.39
C ARG A 138 1.83 6.82 8.76
N VAL A 139 2.29 6.90 10.01
CA VAL A 139 3.10 8.04 10.49
C VAL A 139 4.40 8.09 9.72
N VAL A 140 5.13 6.99 9.60
CA VAL A 140 6.39 6.91 8.86
C VAL A 140 6.17 7.23 7.39
N ALA A 141 5.15 6.64 6.75
CA ALA A 141 4.83 6.93 5.36
C ALA A 141 4.49 8.41 5.14
N CYS A 142 3.75 9.03 6.05
CA CYS A 142 3.41 10.46 6.00
C CYS A 142 4.68 11.32 6.11
N ILE A 143 5.53 11.06 7.10
CA ILE A 143 6.78 11.79 7.31
C ILE A 143 7.67 11.71 6.05
N LEU A 144 7.88 10.51 5.52
CA LEU A 144 8.71 10.30 4.34
C LEU A 144 8.13 10.98 3.10
N THR A 145 6.80 10.89 2.91
CA THR A 145 6.15 11.53 1.76
C THR A 145 6.23 13.06 1.84
N VAL A 146 6.03 13.63 3.03
CA VAL A 146 6.16 15.07 3.27
C VAL A 146 7.62 15.52 3.09
N ALA A 147 8.59 14.77 3.64
CA ALA A 147 10.02 15.07 3.47
C ALA A 147 10.43 15.06 1.99
N LEU A 148 9.95 14.08 1.22
CA LEU A 148 10.19 14.02 -0.23
C LEU A 148 9.53 15.18 -0.98
N ALA A 149 8.31 15.56 -0.61
CA ALA A 149 7.60 16.68 -1.24
C ALA A 149 8.32 18.01 -0.96
N THR A 150 8.73 18.25 0.28
CA THR A 150 9.48 19.47 0.66
C THR A 150 10.85 19.53 0.02
N GLY A 151 11.57 18.40 -0.01
CA GLY A 151 12.88 18.31 -0.70
C GLY A 151 12.78 18.58 -2.21
N ARG A 152 11.66 18.24 -2.83
CA ARG A 152 11.37 18.54 -4.25
C ARG A 152 10.72 19.90 -4.48
N ARG A 153 10.55 20.70 -3.44
CA ARG A 153 9.82 21.99 -3.47
C ARG A 153 8.41 21.88 -4.05
N SER A 154 7.79 20.72 -3.89
CA SER A 154 6.41 20.47 -4.34
C SER A 154 5.44 20.95 -3.26
N PRO A 155 4.28 21.51 -3.62
CA PRO A 155 3.28 21.93 -2.63
C PRO A 155 2.77 20.69 -1.86
N VAL A 156 2.90 20.73 -0.54
CA VAL A 156 2.44 19.63 0.35
C VAL A 156 0.92 19.65 0.49
N MET A 157 0.30 20.82 0.34
CA MET A 157 -1.14 20.97 0.43
C MET A 157 -1.78 21.28 -0.92
N PRO A 158 -2.89 20.63 -1.27
CA PRO A 158 -3.65 20.98 -2.46
C PRO A 158 -4.26 22.37 -2.31
N PRO A 159 -4.57 23.05 -3.44
CA PRO A 159 -5.24 24.34 -3.43
C PRO A 159 -6.57 24.28 -2.64
N ARG A 160 -7.00 25.39 -2.09
CA ARG A 160 -8.14 25.45 -1.15
C ARG A 160 -9.41 24.77 -1.64
N GLY A 161 -9.71 24.82 -2.94
CA GLY A 161 -10.90 24.19 -3.54
C GLY A 161 -10.79 22.65 -3.71
N ALA A 162 -9.58 22.07 -3.64
CA ALA A 162 -9.35 20.64 -3.86
C ALA A 162 -8.98 19.87 -2.57
N ARG A 163 -9.25 20.42 -1.39
CA ARG A 163 -8.85 19.80 -0.11
C ARG A 163 -9.81 18.73 0.40
N TRP A 164 -11.11 18.86 0.07
CA TRP A 164 -12.14 17.96 0.58
C TRP A 164 -12.03 16.51 0.10
N PRO A 165 -11.85 16.23 -1.23
CA PRO A 165 -11.76 14.85 -1.70
C PRO A 165 -10.65 14.02 -1.05
N PRO A 166 -9.40 14.50 -0.92
CA PRO A 166 -8.34 13.74 -0.26
C PRO A 166 -8.56 13.59 1.25
N LEU A 167 -9.21 14.53 1.92
CA LEU A 167 -9.58 14.38 3.33
C LEU A 167 -10.58 13.24 3.54
N PHE A 168 -11.67 13.23 2.77
CA PHE A 168 -12.66 12.14 2.85
C PHE A 168 -12.04 10.79 2.46
N SER A 169 -11.28 10.72 1.37
CA SER A 169 -10.59 9.51 0.97
C SER A 169 -9.64 8.99 2.06
N GLY A 170 -8.91 9.90 2.71
CA GLY A 170 -8.03 9.56 3.83
C GLY A 170 -8.76 9.07 5.07
N MET A 171 -9.93 9.63 5.37
CA MET A 171 -10.77 9.19 6.49
C MET A 171 -11.36 7.81 6.21
N PHE A 172 -12.02 7.61 5.06
CA PHE A 172 -12.64 6.33 4.71
C PHE A 172 -11.60 5.21 4.53
N GLY A 173 -10.48 5.50 3.87
CA GLY A 173 -9.39 4.53 3.77
C GLY A 173 -8.76 4.21 5.12
N GLY A 174 -8.73 5.17 6.05
CA GLY A 174 -8.32 4.96 7.44
C GLY A 174 -9.27 4.03 8.18
N LEU A 175 -10.57 4.28 8.13
CA LEU A 175 -11.59 3.43 8.75
C LEU A 175 -11.61 2.03 8.17
N ALA A 176 -11.62 1.89 6.85
CA ALA A 176 -11.64 0.59 6.19
C ALA A 176 -10.47 -0.31 6.60
N SER A 177 -9.28 0.25 6.75
CA SER A 177 -8.07 -0.53 7.10
C SER A 177 -7.89 -0.78 8.60
N THR A 178 -8.77 -0.26 9.45
CA THR A 178 -8.77 -0.52 10.89
C THR A 178 -9.91 -1.46 11.31
N LEU A 179 -10.89 -1.65 10.43
CA LEU A 179 -11.98 -2.63 10.61
C LEU A 179 -11.63 -4.00 10.03
N TYR A 180 -10.44 -4.14 9.44
CA TYR A 180 -9.89 -5.38 8.89
C TYR A 180 -8.90 -5.99 9.88
#